data_bb59b32443196a80bf8b4663e84efc55
#
_entry.id   bb59b32443196a80bf8b4663e84efc55
#
_cell.length_a   1.000
_cell.length_b   1.000
_cell.length_c   1.000
_cell.angle_alpha   90.00
_cell.angle_beta   90.00
_cell.angle_gamma   90.00
#
_symmetry.space_group_name_H-M   'P 1'
#
loop_
_entity.id
_entity.type
_entity.pdbx_description
1 polymer ?
#
loop_
_entity_poly.entity_id
_entity_poly.type
_entity_poly.pdbx_seq_one_letter_code
_entity_poly.pdbx_strand_id
1 'polypeptide(L)'
;MIISKKNSLRSVFIGLLLIFFISNVYAENSLKVMLYGDSLMAGYGLPQNENLASELTRNFKESNPSLTFINASISGNTSKNGLSRLDWSLGDKPNIVILCLGANDMLRGLDPALTAKNLDAIITKFKNNNTVVILAGMISPESMGPDYQSNFDSIFPRLSKEHGLIFMPFLLEGVVLEKNLLLADYKHPNAKGIEVIASNLNPYIVEAISRLK
;
A
#
# COMPACT_ATOMS: atom_id res chain seq x y z
N MET A 1 30.61 -68.94 -7.28
CA MET A 1 29.29 -68.45 -6.85
C MET A 1 29.39 -66.92 -6.72
N ILE A 2 29.06 -66.22 -7.82
CA ILE A 2 29.15 -64.77 -7.88
C ILE A 2 27.72 -64.21 -7.83
N ILE A 3 27.28 -63.73 -6.68
CA ILE A 3 25.97 -63.11 -6.51
C ILE A 3 26.10 -61.59 -6.71
N SER A 4 25.37 -61.11 -7.69
CA SER A 4 25.25 -59.80 -8.27
C SER A 4 24.99 -58.66 -7.26
N LYS A 5 25.93 -57.68 -7.20
CA LYS A 5 25.80 -56.38 -6.51
C LYS A 5 25.05 -55.31 -7.30
N LYS A 6 24.15 -55.66 -8.22
CA LYS A 6 23.50 -54.69 -9.15
C LYS A 6 22.20 -54.04 -8.67
N ASN A 7 21.62 -54.48 -7.56
CA ASN A 7 20.28 -54.00 -7.13
C ASN A 7 20.28 -52.90 -6.10
N SER A 8 21.42 -52.54 -5.47
CA SER A 8 21.44 -51.51 -4.42
C SER A 8 21.55 -50.05 -4.97
N LEU A 9 22.15 -49.87 -6.17
CA LEU A 9 22.30 -48.53 -6.75
C LEU A 9 20.99 -47.97 -7.33
N ARG A 10 20.08 -48.83 -7.82
CA ARG A 10 18.80 -48.38 -8.41
C ARG A 10 17.83 -47.87 -7.33
N SER A 11 17.80 -48.46 -6.14
CA SER A 11 16.92 -48.06 -5.05
C SER A 11 17.35 -46.72 -4.42
N VAL A 12 18.66 -46.41 -4.39
CA VAL A 12 19.17 -45.12 -3.89
C VAL A 12 18.86 -43.97 -4.84
N PHE A 13 18.90 -44.23 -6.17
CA PHE A 13 18.58 -43.21 -7.18
C PHE A 13 17.10 -42.83 -7.21
N ILE A 14 16.18 -43.77 -6.96
CA ILE A 14 14.73 -43.51 -6.90
C ILE A 14 14.37 -42.73 -5.61
N GLY A 15 15.05 -43.01 -4.50
CA GLY A 15 14.85 -42.25 -3.22
C GLY A 15 15.34 -40.81 -3.32
N LEU A 16 16.45 -40.52 -4.05
CA LEU A 16 16.94 -39.15 -4.23
C LEU A 16 16.07 -38.35 -5.22
N LEU A 17 15.46 -38.98 -6.22
CA LEU A 17 14.56 -38.27 -7.17
C LEU A 17 13.22 -37.84 -6.47
N LEU A 18 12.74 -38.60 -5.49
CA LEU A 18 11.52 -38.27 -4.75
C LEU A 18 11.72 -37.10 -3.77
N ILE A 19 12.94 -36.91 -3.22
CA ILE A 19 13.26 -35.79 -2.34
C ILE A 19 13.36 -34.46 -3.11
N PHE A 20 13.74 -34.50 -4.41
CA PHE A 20 13.81 -33.30 -5.24
C PHE A 20 12.44 -32.76 -5.69
N PHE A 21 11.38 -33.58 -5.67
CA PHE A 21 10.03 -33.17 -6.07
C PHE A 21 9.21 -32.52 -4.93
N ILE A 22 9.64 -32.66 -3.67
CA ILE A 22 8.89 -32.11 -2.51
C ILE A 22 9.26 -30.65 -2.20
N SER A 23 10.39 -30.15 -2.72
CA SER A 23 10.87 -28.79 -2.46
C SER A 23 10.22 -27.68 -3.30
N ASN A 24 9.28 -28.00 -4.20
CA ASN A 24 8.65 -26.98 -5.08
C ASN A 24 7.19 -26.66 -4.78
N VAL A 25 6.66 -27.01 -3.61
CA VAL A 25 5.20 -26.84 -3.31
C VAL A 25 4.91 -25.63 -2.44
N TYR A 26 5.90 -24.92 -1.94
CA TYR A 26 5.68 -23.70 -1.15
C TYR A 26 6.27 -22.44 -1.80
N ALA A 27 5.93 -22.18 -3.05
CA ALA A 27 5.83 -20.79 -3.45
C ALA A 27 4.50 -20.28 -2.87
N GLU A 28 4.49 -20.00 -1.58
CA GLU A 28 3.40 -19.30 -0.93
C GLU A 28 3.20 -17.99 -1.71
N ASN A 29 2.07 -17.87 -2.40
CA ASN A 29 1.72 -16.66 -3.14
C ASN A 29 1.64 -15.52 -2.12
N SER A 30 2.77 -14.83 -1.88
CA SER A 30 2.80 -13.70 -0.97
C SER A 30 1.84 -12.63 -1.48
N LEU A 31 0.86 -12.26 -0.67
CA LEU A 31 -0.04 -11.16 -0.99
C LEU A 31 0.72 -9.84 -0.90
N LYS A 32 0.74 -9.10 -1.99
CA LYS A 32 1.45 -7.83 -2.09
C LYS A 32 0.52 -6.67 -1.83
N VAL A 33 0.82 -5.89 -0.80
CA VAL A 33 0.15 -4.64 -0.45
C VAL A 33 1.07 -3.49 -0.84
N MET A 34 0.68 -2.71 -1.83
CA MET A 34 1.44 -1.55 -2.29
C MET A 34 0.99 -0.28 -1.60
N LEU A 35 1.91 0.47 -1.02
CA LEU A 35 1.70 1.84 -0.60
C LEU A 35 1.97 2.76 -1.81
N TYR A 36 0.94 3.45 -2.28
CA TYR A 36 1.01 4.30 -3.46
C TYR A 36 0.57 5.73 -3.13
N GLY A 37 1.55 6.57 -2.85
CA GLY A 37 1.29 7.90 -2.33
C GLY A 37 2.45 8.88 -2.53
N ASP A 38 2.48 9.86 -1.66
CA ASP A 38 3.49 10.91 -1.58
C ASP A 38 4.38 10.75 -0.33
N SER A 39 4.87 11.87 0.24
CA SER A 39 5.76 11.88 1.40
C SER A 39 5.16 11.27 2.66
N LEU A 40 3.84 11.37 2.84
CA LEU A 40 3.13 10.81 3.99
C LEU A 40 3.20 9.29 4.03
N MET A 41 3.18 8.67 2.85
CA MET A 41 3.27 7.22 2.69
C MET A 41 4.73 6.73 2.52
N ALA A 42 5.60 7.58 1.94
CA ALA A 42 6.99 7.24 1.67
C ALA A 42 7.86 7.10 2.93
N GLY A 43 7.47 7.76 4.04
CA GLY A 43 8.27 7.85 5.27
C GLY A 43 9.30 8.97 5.19
N TYR A 44 8.91 10.15 4.67
CA TYR A 44 9.78 11.33 4.59
C TYR A 44 10.39 11.65 5.95
N GLY A 45 11.72 11.84 5.96
CA GLY A 45 12.48 12.21 7.16
C GLY A 45 12.69 11.09 8.17
N LEU A 46 12.23 9.86 7.88
CA LEU A 46 12.39 8.68 8.73
C LEU A 46 13.41 7.68 8.14
N PRO A 47 14.12 6.95 8.98
CA PRO A 47 14.89 5.79 8.54
C PRO A 47 13.96 4.70 8.01
N GLN A 48 14.48 3.85 7.12
CA GLN A 48 13.68 2.84 6.42
C GLN A 48 12.91 1.90 7.36
N ASN A 49 13.47 1.53 8.49
CA ASN A 49 12.84 0.66 9.48
C ASN A 49 11.73 1.33 10.30
N GLU A 50 11.53 2.64 10.17
CA GLU A 50 10.49 3.43 10.86
C GLU A 50 9.41 3.97 9.91
N ASN A 51 9.49 3.64 8.60
CA ASN A 51 8.47 4.06 7.65
C ASN A 51 7.20 3.20 7.76
N LEU A 52 6.13 3.65 7.10
CA LEU A 52 4.81 3.02 7.18
C LEU A 52 4.82 1.56 6.67
N ALA A 53 5.56 1.24 5.61
CA ALA A 53 5.63 -0.12 5.09
C ALA A 53 6.29 -1.08 6.11
N SER A 54 7.33 -0.62 6.80
CA SER A 54 8.02 -1.40 7.84
C SER A 54 7.13 -1.59 9.07
N GLU A 55 6.37 -0.57 9.47
CA GLU A 55 5.43 -0.67 10.59
C GLU A 55 4.28 -1.64 10.28
N LEU A 56 3.66 -1.53 9.12
CA LEU A 56 2.63 -2.47 8.68
C LEU A 56 3.16 -3.91 8.60
N THR A 57 4.41 -4.09 8.14
CA THR A 57 5.06 -5.41 8.14
C THR A 57 5.16 -5.98 9.56
N ARG A 58 5.50 -5.17 10.56
CA ARG A 58 5.52 -5.59 11.97
C ARG A 58 4.13 -5.97 12.48
N ASN A 59 3.12 -5.13 12.17
CA ASN A 59 1.75 -5.33 12.63
C ASN A 59 1.13 -6.64 12.12
N PHE A 60 1.46 -7.02 10.89
CA PHE A 60 0.88 -8.23 10.26
C PHE A 60 1.76 -9.48 10.35
N LYS A 61 2.97 -9.37 10.93
CA LYS A 61 3.95 -10.47 10.98
C LYS A 61 3.41 -11.79 11.54
N GLU A 62 2.60 -11.71 12.60
CA GLU A 62 2.07 -12.91 13.25
C GLU A 62 0.74 -13.39 12.65
N SER A 63 -0.15 -12.43 12.31
CA SER A 63 -1.50 -12.74 11.81
C SER A 63 -1.55 -13.12 10.34
N ASN A 64 -0.67 -12.55 9.51
CA ASN A 64 -0.58 -12.78 8.07
C ASN A 64 0.87 -12.72 7.60
N PRO A 65 1.73 -13.71 7.92
CA PRO A 65 3.16 -13.69 7.60
C PRO A 65 3.47 -13.71 6.10
N SER A 66 2.49 -14.06 5.26
CA SER A 66 2.60 -14.03 3.80
C SER A 66 2.36 -12.64 3.18
N LEU A 67 1.96 -11.63 3.97
CA LEU A 67 1.83 -10.27 3.46
C LEU A 67 3.19 -9.61 3.22
N THR A 68 3.35 -9.02 2.05
CA THR A 68 4.52 -8.21 1.68
C THR A 68 4.07 -6.78 1.41
N PHE A 69 4.65 -5.81 2.12
CA PHE A 69 4.37 -4.40 1.92
C PHE A 69 5.43 -3.76 1.02
N ILE A 70 4.97 -3.20 -0.12
CA ILE A 70 5.82 -2.54 -1.11
C ILE A 70 5.62 -1.03 -0.98
N ASN A 71 6.68 -0.29 -0.66
CA ASN A 71 6.62 1.17 -0.65
C ASN A 71 6.93 1.72 -2.04
N ALA A 72 5.88 1.99 -2.81
CA ALA A 72 5.95 2.63 -4.13
C ALA A 72 5.57 4.12 -4.07
N SER A 73 5.67 4.74 -2.89
CA SER A 73 5.36 6.17 -2.68
C SER A 73 6.57 7.04 -2.96
N ILE A 74 6.35 8.25 -3.48
CA ILE A 74 7.43 9.20 -3.80
C ILE A 74 7.09 10.57 -3.21
N SER A 75 7.97 11.06 -2.33
CA SER A 75 7.82 12.37 -1.70
C SER A 75 7.63 13.49 -2.73
N GLY A 76 6.69 14.39 -2.48
CA GLY A 76 6.37 15.52 -3.36
C GLY A 76 5.47 15.18 -4.55
N ASN A 77 5.08 13.91 -4.75
CA ASN A 77 4.20 13.55 -5.86
C ASN A 77 2.81 14.18 -5.70
N THR A 78 2.34 14.77 -6.79
CA THR A 78 0.94 15.12 -7.00
C THR A 78 0.17 13.93 -7.58
N SER A 79 -1.16 14.05 -7.66
CA SER A 79 -2.00 13.07 -8.37
C SER A 79 -1.55 12.84 -9.80
N LYS A 80 -1.14 13.91 -10.53
CA LYS A 80 -0.58 13.84 -11.88
C LYS A 80 0.73 13.04 -11.93
N ASN A 81 1.64 13.26 -10.98
CA ASN A 81 2.89 12.48 -10.91
C ASN A 81 2.60 11.00 -10.63
N GLY A 82 1.66 10.72 -9.71
CA GLY A 82 1.20 9.35 -9.48
C GLY A 82 0.67 8.72 -10.76
N LEU A 83 -0.22 9.39 -11.49
CA LEU A 83 -0.76 8.86 -12.75
C LEU A 83 0.34 8.57 -13.78
N SER A 84 1.35 9.44 -13.91
CA SER A 84 2.41 9.28 -14.91
C SER A 84 3.35 8.10 -14.67
N ARG A 85 3.52 7.64 -13.41
CA ARG A 85 4.40 6.50 -13.06
C ARG A 85 3.66 5.19 -12.79
N LEU A 86 2.35 5.20 -12.96
CA LEU A 86 1.48 4.07 -12.56
C LEU A 86 1.82 2.77 -13.29
N ASP A 87 2.11 2.83 -14.60
CA ASP A 87 2.45 1.64 -15.40
C ASP A 87 3.70 0.93 -14.89
N TRP A 88 4.69 1.69 -14.47
CA TRP A 88 5.89 1.13 -13.87
C TRP A 88 5.57 0.42 -12.55
N SER A 89 4.75 1.05 -11.70
CA SER A 89 4.38 0.49 -10.39
C SER A 89 3.48 -0.76 -10.50
N LEU A 90 2.65 -0.86 -11.53
CA LEU A 90 1.83 -2.05 -11.82
C LEU A 90 2.70 -3.27 -12.18
N GLY A 91 3.96 -3.08 -12.58
CA GLY A 91 4.93 -4.15 -12.80
C GLY A 91 5.16 -5.03 -11.57
N ASP A 92 4.98 -4.50 -10.35
CA ASP A 92 5.08 -5.26 -9.09
C ASP A 92 3.88 -6.19 -8.86
N LYS A 93 2.80 -6.06 -9.65
CA LYS A 93 1.56 -6.85 -9.57
C LYS A 93 0.97 -6.88 -8.16
N PRO A 94 0.59 -5.72 -7.58
CA PRO A 94 0.02 -5.68 -6.24
C PRO A 94 -1.38 -6.33 -6.23
N ASN A 95 -1.67 -7.10 -5.16
CA ASN A 95 -3.01 -7.61 -4.90
C ASN A 95 -3.91 -6.53 -4.27
N ILE A 96 -3.30 -5.69 -3.43
CA ILE A 96 -3.95 -4.59 -2.73
C ILE A 96 -3.09 -3.34 -2.92
N VAL A 97 -3.72 -2.19 -3.11
CA VAL A 97 -3.07 -0.88 -3.06
C VAL A 97 -3.71 0.01 -2.01
N ILE A 98 -2.89 0.66 -1.20
CA ILE A 98 -3.29 1.78 -0.35
C ILE A 98 -2.92 3.04 -1.12
N LEU A 99 -3.92 3.70 -1.69
CA LEU A 99 -3.77 4.90 -2.51
C LEU A 99 -3.99 6.15 -1.64
N CYS A 100 -2.97 6.98 -1.51
CA CYS A 100 -3.07 8.29 -0.84
C CYS A 100 -2.27 9.33 -1.63
N LEU A 101 -2.95 10.12 -2.43
CA LEU A 101 -2.41 11.25 -3.21
C LEU A 101 -3.40 12.42 -3.17
N GLY A 102 -2.90 13.62 -3.42
CA GLY A 102 -3.70 14.83 -3.44
C GLY A 102 -3.22 15.89 -2.45
N ALA A 103 -2.47 15.51 -1.39
CA ALA A 103 -1.93 16.48 -0.45
C ALA A 103 -1.03 17.52 -1.14
N ASN A 104 -0.16 17.11 -2.07
CA ASN A 104 0.68 18.03 -2.82
C ASN A 104 -0.09 18.84 -3.87
N ASP A 105 -1.19 18.31 -4.41
CA ASP A 105 -2.11 19.07 -5.26
C ASP A 105 -2.71 20.22 -4.48
N MET A 106 -3.27 19.92 -3.29
CA MET A 106 -3.83 20.89 -2.37
C MET A 106 -2.81 21.96 -1.93
N LEU A 107 -1.64 21.54 -1.43
CA LEU A 107 -0.60 22.46 -0.97
C LEU A 107 -0.10 23.42 -2.07
N ARG A 108 -0.26 23.05 -3.33
CA ARG A 108 0.10 23.88 -4.50
C ARG A 108 -1.09 24.63 -5.09
N GLY A 109 -2.28 24.54 -4.48
CA GLY A 109 -3.49 25.18 -4.95
C GLY A 109 -3.93 24.72 -6.34
N LEU A 110 -3.64 23.44 -6.70
CA LEU A 110 -4.07 22.89 -7.99
C LEU A 110 -5.58 22.68 -7.99
N ASP A 111 -6.17 22.76 -9.18
CA ASP A 111 -7.61 22.57 -9.36
C ASP A 111 -8.05 21.18 -8.83
N PRO A 112 -9.00 21.13 -7.85
CA PRO A 112 -9.56 19.88 -7.32
C PRO A 112 -10.16 18.97 -8.40
N ALA A 113 -10.71 19.52 -9.48
CA ALA A 113 -11.25 18.75 -10.58
C ALA A 113 -10.17 17.94 -11.31
N LEU A 114 -8.96 18.50 -11.46
CA LEU A 114 -7.83 17.78 -12.03
C LEU A 114 -7.32 16.68 -11.09
N THR A 115 -7.27 16.97 -9.79
CA THR A 115 -6.94 15.97 -8.77
C THR A 115 -7.90 14.79 -8.82
N ALA A 116 -9.20 15.07 -8.84
CA ALA A 116 -10.26 14.06 -8.96
C ALA A 116 -10.09 13.21 -10.24
N LYS A 117 -9.88 13.83 -11.39
CA LYS A 117 -9.68 13.16 -12.68
C LYS A 117 -8.46 12.22 -12.65
N ASN A 118 -7.35 12.67 -12.06
CA ASN A 118 -6.14 11.85 -11.97
C ASN A 118 -6.34 10.66 -11.04
N LEU A 119 -6.96 10.87 -9.87
CA LEU A 119 -7.27 9.79 -8.91
C LEU A 119 -8.23 8.77 -9.52
N ASP A 120 -9.26 9.20 -10.20
CA ASP A 120 -10.21 8.33 -10.93
C ASP A 120 -9.48 7.42 -11.94
N ALA A 121 -8.59 8.01 -12.75
CA ALA A 121 -7.79 7.25 -13.71
C ALA A 121 -6.84 6.23 -13.02
N ILE A 122 -6.20 6.61 -11.90
CA ILE A 122 -5.35 5.72 -11.10
C ILE A 122 -6.17 4.55 -10.55
N ILE A 123 -7.31 4.84 -9.91
CA ILE A 123 -8.22 3.83 -9.34
C ILE A 123 -8.69 2.86 -10.41
N THR A 124 -9.18 3.38 -11.53
CA THR A 124 -9.64 2.58 -12.68
C THR A 124 -8.55 1.62 -13.15
N LYS A 125 -7.31 2.11 -13.27
CA LYS A 125 -6.21 1.31 -13.77
C LYS A 125 -5.79 0.22 -12.79
N PHE A 126 -5.75 0.47 -11.47
CA PHE A 126 -5.53 -0.57 -10.47
C PHE A 126 -6.64 -1.63 -10.51
N LYS A 127 -7.92 -1.22 -10.57
CA LYS A 127 -9.05 -2.16 -10.66
C LYS A 127 -8.99 -3.03 -11.92
N ASN A 128 -8.64 -2.45 -13.06
CA ASN A 128 -8.48 -3.20 -14.32
C ASN A 128 -7.32 -4.22 -14.28
N ASN A 129 -6.41 -4.07 -13.32
CA ASN A 129 -5.35 -5.04 -13.03
C ASN A 129 -5.70 -5.99 -11.86
N ASN A 130 -6.98 -6.11 -11.50
CA ASN A 130 -7.48 -6.95 -10.40
C ASN A 130 -6.88 -6.60 -9.03
N THR A 131 -6.49 -5.34 -8.82
CA THR A 131 -5.97 -4.85 -7.55
C THR A 131 -7.11 -4.30 -6.70
N VAL A 132 -7.25 -4.76 -5.47
CA VAL A 132 -8.18 -4.19 -4.48
C VAL A 132 -7.63 -2.84 -4.03
N VAL A 133 -8.45 -1.80 -4.10
CA VAL A 133 -8.04 -0.42 -3.75
C VAL A 133 -8.61 -0.02 -2.39
N ILE A 134 -7.72 0.37 -1.49
CA ILE A 134 -8.01 1.14 -0.28
C ILE A 134 -7.70 2.59 -0.60
N LEU A 135 -8.71 3.44 -0.63
CA LEU A 135 -8.54 4.88 -0.83
C LEU A 135 -8.42 5.57 0.53
N ALA A 136 -7.24 6.11 0.83
CA ALA A 136 -7.01 6.93 2.01
C ALA A 136 -7.21 8.41 1.63
N GLY A 137 -8.19 9.04 2.25
CA GLY A 137 -8.58 10.42 1.98
C GLY A 137 -7.65 11.44 2.62
N MET A 138 -7.80 12.68 2.14
CA MET A 138 -7.15 13.89 2.64
C MET A 138 -8.21 14.95 2.90
N ILE A 139 -7.94 15.84 3.87
CA ILE A 139 -8.80 16.97 4.22
C ILE A 139 -7.99 18.24 4.04
N SER A 140 -8.59 19.23 3.38
CA SER A 140 -7.95 20.53 3.18
C SER A 140 -8.09 21.43 4.41
N PRO A 141 -7.06 22.23 4.76
CA PRO A 141 -7.15 23.18 5.84
C PRO A 141 -8.07 24.36 5.48
N GLU A 142 -8.70 24.98 6.50
CA GLU A 142 -9.60 26.13 6.33
C GLU A 142 -8.95 27.31 5.60
N SER A 143 -7.63 27.45 5.69
CA SER A 143 -6.87 28.50 5.01
C SER A 143 -6.93 28.46 3.48
N MET A 144 -7.39 27.33 2.89
CA MET A 144 -7.61 27.20 1.45
C MET A 144 -8.89 27.89 0.96
N GLY A 145 -9.75 28.29 1.89
CA GLY A 145 -11.05 28.89 1.61
C GLY A 145 -12.17 27.85 1.36
N PRO A 146 -13.44 28.25 1.63
CA PRO A 146 -14.57 27.33 1.67
C PRO A 146 -14.84 26.63 0.33
N ASP A 147 -14.70 27.33 -0.78
CA ASP A 147 -14.96 26.77 -2.12
C ASP A 147 -13.93 25.69 -2.48
N TYR A 148 -12.65 25.96 -2.23
CA TYR A 148 -11.60 24.97 -2.46
C TYR A 148 -11.79 23.76 -1.55
N GLN A 149 -12.02 24.00 -0.27
CA GLN A 149 -12.23 22.97 0.74
C GLN A 149 -13.39 22.04 0.34
N SER A 150 -14.55 22.61 0.05
CA SER A 150 -15.72 21.83 -0.36
C SER A 150 -15.45 20.97 -1.61
N ASN A 151 -14.80 21.56 -2.61
CA ASN A 151 -14.47 20.86 -3.85
C ASN A 151 -13.42 19.76 -3.65
N PHE A 152 -12.39 20.02 -2.85
CA PHE A 152 -11.31 19.06 -2.61
C PHE A 152 -11.76 17.92 -1.69
N ASP A 153 -12.37 18.21 -0.57
CA ASP A 153 -12.75 17.19 0.42
C ASP A 153 -13.82 16.24 -0.11
N SER A 154 -14.67 16.70 -1.04
CA SER A 154 -15.68 15.85 -1.69
C SER A 154 -15.12 14.81 -2.65
N ILE A 155 -13.87 14.93 -3.11
CA ILE A 155 -13.24 14.03 -4.09
C ILE A 155 -13.24 12.58 -3.59
N PHE A 156 -12.71 12.39 -2.38
CA PHE A 156 -12.43 11.05 -1.84
C PHE A 156 -13.69 10.23 -1.56
N PRO A 157 -14.70 10.73 -0.81
CA PRO A 157 -15.93 9.98 -0.57
C PRO A 157 -16.72 9.74 -1.86
N ARG A 158 -16.69 10.69 -2.81
CA ARG A 158 -17.35 10.52 -4.11
C ARG A 158 -16.71 9.40 -4.92
N LEU A 159 -15.39 9.42 -5.13
CA LEU A 159 -14.67 8.36 -5.86
C LEU A 159 -14.80 7.01 -5.16
N SER A 160 -14.74 6.98 -3.83
CA SER A 160 -14.97 5.74 -3.08
C SER A 160 -16.34 5.13 -3.38
N LYS A 161 -17.39 5.93 -3.38
CA LYS A 161 -18.76 5.49 -3.69
C LYS A 161 -18.89 5.05 -5.15
N GLU A 162 -18.37 5.84 -6.09
CA GLU A 162 -18.45 5.56 -7.55
C GLU A 162 -17.77 4.24 -7.90
N HIS A 163 -16.63 3.93 -7.28
CA HIS A 163 -15.87 2.73 -7.57
C HIS A 163 -16.09 1.55 -6.61
N GLY A 164 -16.88 1.73 -5.54
CA GLY A 164 -17.12 0.70 -4.51
C GLY A 164 -15.87 0.33 -3.72
N LEU A 165 -15.06 1.34 -3.36
CA LEU A 165 -13.75 1.15 -2.71
C LEU A 165 -13.88 0.91 -1.21
N ILE A 166 -12.82 0.36 -0.62
CA ILE A 166 -12.55 0.46 0.80
C ILE A 166 -12.08 1.90 1.04
N PHE A 167 -12.71 2.60 1.99
CA PHE A 167 -12.46 4.04 2.18
C PHE A 167 -12.05 4.36 3.61
N MET A 168 -10.83 4.88 3.76
CA MET A 168 -10.33 5.51 4.97
C MET A 168 -10.53 7.03 4.83
N PRO A 169 -11.42 7.67 5.60
CA PRO A 169 -11.79 9.08 5.37
C PRO A 169 -10.62 10.05 5.44
N PHE A 170 -9.66 9.82 6.36
CA PHE A 170 -8.51 10.69 6.55
C PHE A 170 -7.29 9.91 7.01
N LEU A 171 -6.20 9.95 6.23
CA LEU A 171 -4.96 9.22 6.56
C LEU A 171 -4.34 9.68 7.89
N LEU A 172 -4.39 11.00 8.17
CA LEU A 172 -3.73 11.62 9.33
C LEU A 172 -4.65 11.73 10.55
N GLU A 173 -5.72 10.96 10.63
CA GLU A 173 -6.62 10.91 11.77
C GLU A 173 -5.86 10.58 13.05
N GLY A 174 -6.03 11.46 14.09
CA GLY A 174 -5.33 11.34 15.36
C GLY A 174 -3.84 11.75 15.34
N VAL A 175 -3.32 12.28 14.21
CA VAL A 175 -1.91 12.66 14.05
C VAL A 175 -1.72 14.13 13.72
N VAL A 176 -2.55 14.70 12.83
CA VAL A 176 -2.30 16.00 12.17
C VAL A 176 -2.14 17.20 13.15
N LEU A 177 -2.79 17.21 14.29
CA LEU A 177 -2.71 18.29 15.28
C LEU A 177 -1.83 17.97 16.49
N GLU A 178 -1.27 16.77 16.53
CA GLU A 178 -0.49 16.27 17.66
C GLU A 178 1.01 16.50 17.41
N LYS A 179 1.55 17.60 17.95
CA LYS A 179 2.96 18.00 17.75
C LYS A 179 3.96 16.91 18.10
N ASN A 180 3.68 16.09 19.10
CA ASN A 180 4.52 14.96 19.54
C ASN A 180 4.48 13.75 18.57
N LEU A 181 3.57 13.75 17.59
CA LEU A 181 3.45 12.73 16.54
C LEU A 181 3.98 13.21 15.18
N LEU A 182 4.46 14.45 15.11
CA LEU A 182 4.98 15.06 13.89
C LEU A 182 6.48 15.31 13.97
N LEU A 183 7.12 15.41 12.80
CA LEU A 183 8.48 15.91 12.64
C LEU A 183 8.54 17.41 12.94
N ALA A 184 9.73 17.99 13.00
CA ALA A 184 9.96 19.41 13.28
C ALA A 184 9.30 20.37 12.26
N ASP A 185 8.91 19.88 11.09
CA ASP A 185 8.20 20.65 10.06
C ASP A 185 6.68 20.76 10.32
N TYR A 186 6.16 20.07 11.35
CA TYR A 186 4.74 20.01 11.71
C TYR A 186 3.78 19.57 10.60
N LYS A 187 4.28 18.84 9.62
CA LYS A 187 3.51 18.32 8.47
C LYS A 187 3.62 16.81 8.32
N HIS A 188 4.82 16.28 8.53
CA HIS A 188 5.07 14.86 8.34
C HIS A 188 5.05 14.10 9.66
N PRO A 189 4.44 12.92 9.71
CA PRO A 189 4.48 12.06 10.90
C PRO A 189 5.89 11.65 11.27
N ASN A 190 6.21 11.65 12.57
CA ASN A 190 7.39 10.98 13.10
C ASN A 190 7.09 9.47 13.30
N ALA A 191 8.05 8.69 13.84
CA ALA A 191 7.87 7.25 14.03
C ALA A 191 6.61 6.90 14.84
N LYS A 192 6.30 7.66 15.91
CA LYS A 192 5.07 7.45 16.70
C LYS A 192 3.80 7.80 15.90
N GLY A 193 3.83 8.85 15.08
CA GLY A 193 2.74 9.17 14.17
C GLY A 193 2.52 8.09 13.13
N ILE A 194 3.57 7.45 12.64
CA ILE A 194 3.49 6.29 11.74
C ILE A 194 2.84 5.08 12.42
N GLU A 195 3.15 4.81 13.71
CA GLU A 195 2.49 3.75 14.48
C GLU A 195 0.97 3.97 14.58
N VAL A 196 0.53 5.22 14.81
CA VAL A 196 -0.91 5.57 14.83
C VAL A 196 -1.54 5.35 13.46
N ILE A 197 -0.92 5.84 12.38
CA ILE A 197 -1.43 5.67 11.02
C ILE A 197 -1.53 4.17 10.66
N ALA A 198 -0.51 3.38 10.97
CA ALA A 198 -0.50 1.95 10.71
C ALA A 198 -1.63 1.23 11.47
N SER A 199 -1.83 1.58 12.74
CA SER A 199 -2.92 1.04 13.55
C SER A 199 -4.29 1.37 12.94
N ASN A 200 -4.48 2.62 12.49
CA ASN A 200 -5.71 3.06 11.84
C ASN A 200 -5.95 2.34 10.50
N LEU A 201 -4.88 1.98 9.75
CA LEU A 201 -4.98 1.26 8.48
C LEU A 201 -5.29 -0.23 8.63
N ASN A 202 -4.93 -0.86 9.75
CA ASN A 202 -5.07 -2.31 9.95
C ASN A 202 -6.48 -2.85 9.61
N PRO A 203 -7.60 -2.28 10.08
CA PRO A 203 -8.93 -2.80 9.75
C PRO A 203 -9.26 -2.74 8.26
N TYR A 204 -8.81 -1.71 7.54
CA TYR A 204 -9.02 -1.58 6.10
C TYR A 204 -8.21 -2.60 5.30
N ILE A 205 -6.99 -2.93 5.75
CA ILE A 205 -6.16 -3.97 5.14
C ILE A 205 -6.80 -5.35 5.37
N VAL A 206 -7.31 -5.63 6.57
CA VAL A 206 -8.04 -6.88 6.87
C VAL A 206 -9.27 -7.02 5.98
N GLU A 207 -10.04 -5.94 5.79
CA GLU A 207 -11.17 -5.92 4.86
C GLU A 207 -10.71 -6.19 3.42
N ALA A 208 -9.62 -5.56 2.97
CA ALA A 208 -9.10 -5.76 1.62
C ALA A 208 -8.69 -7.22 1.36
N ILE A 209 -8.04 -7.86 2.35
CA ILE A 209 -7.69 -9.30 2.28
C ILE A 209 -8.95 -10.16 2.13
N SER A 210 -10.03 -9.82 2.83
CA SER A 210 -11.30 -10.55 2.73
C SER A 210 -11.95 -10.47 1.36
N ARG A 211 -11.73 -9.37 0.62
CA ARG A 211 -12.24 -9.15 -0.75
C ARG A 211 -11.44 -9.90 -1.84
N LEU A 212 -10.28 -10.46 -1.51
CA LEU A 212 -9.48 -11.28 -2.43
C LEU A 212 -9.92 -12.74 -2.47
N LYS A 213 -10.76 -13.17 -1.54
CA LYS A 213 -11.33 -14.52 -1.45
C LYS A 213 -12.60 -14.63 -2.27
#